data_046a6f1d1b716f182911b5f0106e75fe
#
_entry.id   046a6f1d1b716f182911b5f0106e75fe
#
_cell.length_a   1.000
_cell.length_b   1.000
_cell.length_c   1.000
_cell.angle_alpha   90.00
_cell.angle_beta   90.00
_cell.angle_gamma   90.00
#
_symmetry.space_group_name_H-M   'P 1'
#
loop_
_entity.id
_entity.type
_entity.pdbx_description
1 polymer ?
#
loop_
_entity_poly.entity_id
_entity_poly.type
_entity_poly.pdbx_seq_one_letter_code
_entity_poly.pdbx_strand_id
1 'polypeptide(L)'
;MEQNGNQVFKTDTMMATRLASVPFSGIRKVLDAVTALQAKGVDVIKWQIGRTDFDTPEHIKKAAADALMRGEVHYAPNLGIPSLRKAIGARTTLDTGVPVDGEKQAAVMAGANEGILVAMTAFVNPGDEVLIADPNWHHYKSIASLVGGVPVEVPTSEKDGFVLDPYEVEKRITSRTKMLCVTSPGNPTGGAQSPESLKELARIAIKHNLVVLSDEIYARIWYGTGPVAPSIYSLPGMSERTIIINGFTKTYAMDGWRLGWTVASEENTRALLKVRQYTTVCVNTFAQHGATVALTGDQKCVDDMVAEFAKRRKIMLDGLRAIPGVKVGDPLGAFYVFPDISSFGLSSAAMSDYLIEKHAIATVAGSVFGPAGEGHLRMAYSCSTDECARGVARLKTALAELKK
;
A
#
# COMPACT_ATOMS: atom_id res chain seq x y z
N MET A 1 -34.03 -45.05 24.29
CA MET A 1 -32.87 -44.27 24.75
C MET A 1 -32.07 -43.88 23.50
N GLU A 2 -32.35 -42.71 23.01
CA GLU A 2 -31.74 -42.19 21.78
C GLU A 2 -30.32 -41.74 22.09
N GLN A 3 -29.37 -42.25 21.30
CA GLN A 3 -28.00 -41.79 21.29
C GLN A 3 -27.96 -40.43 20.59
N ASN A 4 -27.86 -39.35 21.33
CA ASN A 4 -27.50 -38.03 20.81
C ASN A 4 -26.04 -38.09 20.30
N GLY A 5 -25.91 -38.36 18.98
CA GLY A 5 -24.65 -38.25 18.30
C GLY A 5 -24.20 -36.78 18.32
N ASN A 6 -23.13 -36.49 19.05
CA ASN A 6 -22.41 -35.23 18.95
C ASN A 6 -21.96 -35.06 17.49
N GLN A 7 -22.72 -34.34 16.67
CA GLN A 7 -22.28 -33.86 15.41
C GLN A 7 -21.16 -32.85 15.70
N VAL A 8 -19.90 -33.27 15.52
CA VAL A 8 -18.76 -32.38 15.50
C VAL A 8 -18.95 -31.47 14.29
N PHE A 9 -19.31 -30.21 14.51
CA PHE A 9 -19.41 -29.22 13.47
C PHE A 9 -18.02 -29.06 12.82
N LYS A 10 -17.90 -29.50 11.57
CA LYS A 10 -16.68 -29.23 10.77
C LYS A 10 -16.72 -27.76 10.37
N THR A 11 -15.92 -26.95 11.03
CA THR A 11 -15.80 -25.51 10.77
C THR A 11 -15.57 -25.18 9.29
N ASP A 12 -14.83 -26.03 8.56
CA ASP A 12 -14.53 -25.84 7.13
C ASP A 12 -15.76 -25.88 6.22
N THR A 13 -16.86 -26.54 6.64
CA THR A 13 -18.10 -26.57 5.86
C THR A 13 -19.04 -25.40 6.14
N MET A 14 -18.74 -24.59 7.15
CA MET A 14 -19.54 -23.43 7.55
C MET A 14 -19.01 -22.11 6.99
N MET A 15 -17.74 -22.09 6.54
CA MET A 15 -17.12 -20.89 5.95
C MET A 15 -17.61 -20.70 4.51
N ALA A 16 -17.72 -19.43 4.11
CA ALA A 16 -18.00 -19.11 2.71
C ALA A 16 -16.86 -19.61 1.80
N THR A 17 -17.21 -20.29 0.71
CA THR A 17 -16.24 -20.94 -0.20
C THR A 17 -15.18 -19.99 -0.75
N ARG A 18 -15.50 -18.70 -0.94
CA ARG A 18 -14.55 -17.67 -1.39
C ARG A 18 -13.36 -17.48 -0.44
N LEU A 19 -13.47 -17.86 0.84
CA LEU A 19 -12.36 -17.75 1.80
C LEU A 19 -11.22 -18.73 1.52
N ALA A 20 -11.47 -19.81 0.77
CA ALA A 20 -10.44 -20.76 0.36
C ALA A 20 -9.36 -20.10 -0.53
N SER A 21 -9.70 -19.04 -1.27
CA SER A 21 -8.76 -18.29 -2.11
C SER A 21 -8.07 -17.12 -1.39
N VAL A 22 -8.35 -16.89 -0.10
CA VAL A 22 -7.82 -15.76 0.67
C VAL A 22 -6.81 -16.27 1.71
N PRO A 23 -5.50 -16.14 1.45
CA PRO A 23 -4.48 -16.60 2.38
C PRO A 23 -4.36 -15.68 3.60
N PHE A 24 -3.85 -16.22 4.71
CA PHE A 24 -3.34 -15.37 5.78
C PHE A 24 -2.13 -14.57 5.34
N SER A 25 -1.96 -13.37 5.90
CA SER A 25 -0.84 -12.50 5.58
C SER A 25 0.50 -13.11 6.03
N GLY A 26 1.42 -13.36 5.08
CA GLY A 26 2.78 -13.84 5.37
C GLY A 26 3.63 -12.87 6.20
N ILE A 27 3.26 -11.58 6.21
CA ILE A 27 3.93 -10.56 7.04
C ILE A 27 3.70 -10.82 8.54
N ARG A 28 2.56 -11.40 8.92
CA ARG A 28 2.21 -11.65 10.33
C ARG A 28 3.17 -12.66 10.97
N LYS A 29 3.56 -13.72 10.25
CA LYS A 29 4.55 -14.71 10.75
C LYS A 29 5.84 -14.02 11.20
N VAL A 30 6.33 -13.06 10.41
CA VAL A 30 7.57 -12.33 10.73
C VAL A 30 7.37 -11.41 11.94
N LEU A 31 6.21 -10.77 12.09
CA LEU A 31 5.90 -9.94 13.26
C LEU A 31 5.91 -10.75 14.55
N ASP A 32 5.31 -11.94 14.54
CA ASP A 32 5.27 -12.83 15.70
C ASP A 32 6.70 -13.28 16.10
N ALA A 33 7.55 -13.62 15.11
CA ALA A 33 8.95 -13.97 15.35
C ALA A 33 9.76 -12.81 15.95
N VAL A 34 9.57 -11.58 15.43
CA VAL A 34 10.21 -10.37 15.99
C VAL A 34 9.80 -10.16 17.44
N THR A 35 8.51 -10.26 17.74
CA THR A 35 7.99 -10.11 19.11
C THR A 35 8.61 -11.14 20.07
N ALA A 36 8.73 -12.39 19.63
CA ALA A 36 9.34 -13.45 20.43
C ALA A 36 10.84 -13.22 20.68
N LEU A 37 11.60 -12.69 19.71
CA LEU A 37 13.02 -12.36 19.88
C LEU A 37 13.20 -11.15 20.80
N GLN A 38 12.40 -10.11 20.65
CA GLN A 38 12.45 -8.92 21.52
C GLN A 38 12.12 -9.25 22.97
N ALA A 39 11.17 -10.17 23.22
CA ALA A 39 10.86 -10.66 24.57
C ALA A 39 12.05 -11.36 25.25
N LYS A 40 13.03 -11.87 24.47
CA LYS A 40 14.28 -12.46 24.93
C LYS A 40 15.43 -11.43 25.04
N GLY A 41 15.16 -10.15 24.83
CA GLY A 41 16.17 -9.08 24.84
C GLY A 41 17.08 -9.02 23.62
N VAL A 42 16.72 -9.69 22.51
CA VAL A 42 17.52 -9.68 21.28
C VAL A 42 17.32 -8.36 20.53
N ASP A 43 18.41 -7.71 20.13
CA ASP A 43 18.40 -6.53 19.26
C ASP A 43 18.09 -6.96 17.80
N VAL A 44 16.85 -6.74 17.36
CA VAL A 44 16.36 -7.14 16.04
C VAL A 44 16.34 -5.93 15.10
N ILE A 45 16.94 -6.06 13.93
CA ILE A 45 16.79 -5.12 12.80
C ILE A 45 15.40 -5.31 12.18
N LYS A 46 14.56 -4.27 12.22
CA LYS A 46 13.12 -4.37 11.87
C LYS A 46 12.80 -3.81 10.49
N TRP A 47 13.22 -4.46 9.43
CA TRP A 47 12.93 -4.07 8.05
C TRP A 47 11.64 -4.67 7.48
N GLN A 48 10.90 -5.48 8.26
CA GLN A 48 9.66 -6.11 7.82
C GLN A 48 8.44 -5.19 7.89
N ILE A 49 8.49 -4.09 8.67
CA ILE A 49 7.34 -3.24 8.94
C ILE A 49 7.19 -2.15 7.88
N GLY A 50 6.04 -2.11 7.20
CA GLY A 50 5.67 -1.01 6.31
C GLY A 50 5.03 0.17 7.04
N ARG A 51 5.63 0.62 8.15
CA ARG A 51 5.16 1.72 8.98
C ARG A 51 6.29 2.72 9.17
N THR A 52 6.02 4.02 9.12
CA THR A 52 7.01 5.05 9.45
C THR A 52 7.37 5.01 10.95
N ASP A 53 8.63 5.32 11.28
CA ASP A 53 9.12 5.47 12.64
C ASP A 53 8.90 6.87 13.23
N PHE A 54 8.38 7.78 12.41
CA PHE A 54 8.00 9.12 12.86
C PHE A 54 6.69 9.06 13.65
N ASP A 55 6.57 9.97 14.59
CA ASP A 55 5.30 10.22 15.28
C ASP A 55 4.40 11.13 14.46
N THR A 56 3.09 11.04 14.65
CA THR A 56 2.15 12.00 14.07
C THR A 56 2.52 13.42 14.52
N PRO A 57 2.63 14.42 13.62
CA PRO A 57 2.99 15.78 13.96
C PRO A 57 2.10 16.39 15.04
N GLU A 58 2.69 17.17 15.95
CA GLU A 58 2.04 17.67 17.17
C GLU A 58 0.78 18.51 16.88
N HIS A 59 0.83 19.38 15.86
CA HIS A 59 -0.32 20.20 15.47
C HIS A 59 -1.52 19.37 15.02
N ILE A 60 -1.29 18.20 14.43
CA ILE A 60 -2.35 17.26 14.00
C ILE A 60 -2.97 16.58 15.23
N LYS A 61 -2.11 16.06 16.13
CA LYS A 61 -2.56 15.44 17.39
C LYS A 61 -3.39 16.42 18.22
N LYS A 62 -2.89 17.66 18.35
CA LYS A 62 -3.59 18.71 19.10
C LYS A 62 -4.96 19.01 18.50
N ALA A 63 -5.07 19.16 17.19
CA ALA A 63 -6.36 19.46 16.55
C ALA A 63 -7.40 18.35 16.78
N ALA A 64 -6.99 17.09 16.78
CA ALA A 64 -7.89 15.98 17.07
C ALA A 64 -8.26 15.93 18.56
N ALA A 65 -7.30 16.14 19.47
CA ALA A 65 -7.56 16.19 20.91
C ALA A 65 -8.52 17.34 21.26
N ASP A 66 -8.30 18.53 20.71
CA ASP A 66 -9.19 19.68 20.89
C ASP A 66 -10.61 19.39 20.36
N ALA A 67 -10.73 18.70 19.23
CA ALA A 67 -12.03 18.29 18.68
C ALA A 67 -12.74 17.29 19.61
N LEU A 68 -12.01 16.28 20.10
CA LEU A 68 -12.53 15.32 21.07
C LEU A 68 -13.05 16.03 22.34
N MET A 69 -12.28 16.96 22.88
CA MET A 69 -12.65 17.72 24.07
C MET A 69 -13.82 18.68 23.86
N ARG A 70 -14.06 19.14 22.61
CA ARG A 70 -15.26 19.91 22.26
C ARG A 70 -16.51 19.06 22.04
N GLY A 71 -16.41 17.74 22.13
CA GLY A 71 -17.53 16.84 21.95
C GLY A 71 -17.82 16.42 20.49
N GLU A 72 -16.85 16.53 19.61
CA GLU A 72 -16.94 16.03 18.21
C GLU A 72 -16.84 14.48 18.17
N VAL A 73 -17.80 13.82 18.83
CA VAL A 73 -17.80 12.36 19.08
C VAL A 73 -18.97 11.63 18.44
N HIS A 74 -19.89 12.38 17.81
CA HIS A 74 -21.07 11.83 17.19
C HIS A 74 -20.82 11.41 15.74
N TYR A 75 -21.81 10.76 15.12
CA TYR A 75 -21.73 10.37 13.72
C TYR A 75 -21.48 11.56 12.80
N ALA A 76 -20.47 11.45 11.96
CA ALA A 76 -20.24 12.34 10.83
C ALA A 76 -21.10 11.92 9.62
N PRO A 77 -21.26 12.82 8.63
CA PRO A 77 -21.80 12.42 7.34
C PRO A 77 -21.04 11.20 6.75
N ASN A 78 -21.74 10.30 6.06
CA ASN A 78 -21.13 9.08 5.52
C ASN A 78 -19.87 9.33 4.65
N LEU A 79 -19.84 10.42 3.87
CA LEU A 79 -18.66 10.77 3.06
C LEU A 79 -17.56 11.50 3.86
N GLY A 80 -17.78 11.81 5.15
CA GLY A 80 -16.87 12.57 5.99
C GLY A 80 -17.30 14.03 6.17
N ILE A 81 -16.67 14.71 7.14
CA ILE A 81 -17.00 16.13 7.45
C ILE A 81 -16.65 17.04 6.27
N PRO A 82 -17.47 18.07 5.98
CA PRO A 82 -17.29 18.95 4.83
C PRO A 82 -15.90 19.61 4.76
N SER A 83 -15.36 20.04 5.92
CA SER A 83 -14.03 20.66 5.99
C SER A 83 -12.92 19.74 5.49
N LEU A 84 -12.95 18.47 5.88
CA LEU A 84 -11.96 17.48 5.43
C LEU A 84 -12.12 17.16 3.94
N ARG A 85 -13.35 16.99 3.47
CA ARG A 85 -13.62 16.71 2.05
C ARG A 85 -13.15 17.86 1.15
N LYS A 86 -13.38 19.12 1.55
CA LYS A 86 -12.84 20.32 0.87
C LYS A 86 -11.31 20.29 0.85
N ALA A 87 -10.68 19.99 1.98
CA ALA A 87 -9.23 19.89 2.08
C ALA A 87 -8.65 18.77 1.17
N ILE A 88 -9.32 17.61 1.10
CA ILE A 88 -8.95 16.51 0.18
C ILE A 88 -9.06 16.99 -1.28
N GLY A 89 -10.16 17.64 -1.66
CA GLY A 89 -10.35 18.17 -3.02
C GLY A 89 -9.26 19.17 -3.40
N ALA A 90 -8.98 20.14 -2.51
CA ALA A 90 -7.93 21.14 -2.73
C ALA A 90 -6.53 20.48 -2.84
N ARG A 91 -6.22 19.49 -1.99
CA ARG A 91 -4.95 18.75 -2.04
C ARG A 91 -4.83 17.96 -3.34
N THR A 92 -5.86 17.23 -3.74
CA THR A 92 -5.84 16.47 -5.00
C THR A 92 -5.72 17.39 -6.21
N THR A 93 -6.41 18.52 -6.21
CA THR A 93 -6.26 19.53 -7.28
C THR A 93 -4.82 20.03 -7.38
N LEU A 94 -4.19 20.31 -6.24
CA LEU A 94 -2.79 20.75 -6.21
C LEU A 94 -1.82 19.66 -6.70
N ASP A 95 -2.04 18.40 -6.31
CA ASP A 95 -1.17 17.28 -6.66
C ASP A 95 -1.31 16.83 -8.12
N THR A 96 -2.52 16.92 -8.69
CA THR A 96 -2.82 16.40 -10.04
C THR A 96 -2.97 17.47 -11.12
N GLY A 97 -3.22 18.72 -10.73
CA GLY A 97 -3.59 19.80 -11.65
C GLY A 97 -5.04 19.72 -12.17
N VAL A 98 -5.80 18.70 -11.80
CA VAL A 98 -7.20 18.52 -12.19
C VAL A 98 -8.11 19.10 -11.12
N PRO A 99 -9.03 20.02 -11.43
CA PRO A 99 -9.96 20.56 -10.45
C PRO A 99 -10.84 19.46 -9.82
N VAL A 100 -10.88 19.40 -8.50
CA VAL A 100 -11.67 18.45 -7.72
C VAL A 100 -12.61 19.19 -6.77
N ASP A 101 -13.91 19.02 -6.95
CA ASP A 101 -14.92 19.43 -5.98
C ASP A 101 -14.96 18.40 -4.83
N GLY A 102 -14.27 18.71 -3.74
CA GLY A 102 -14.19 17.79 -2.59
C GLY A 102 -15.57 17.46 -1.98
N GLU A 103 -16.58 18.32 -2.10
CA GLU A 103 -17.93 18.06 -1.56
C GLU A 103 -18.69 17.01 -2.41
N LYS A 104 -18.31 16.81 -3.66
CA LYS A 104 -18.97 15.86 -4.56
C LYS A 104 -18.12 14.64 -4.87
N GLN A 105 -16.81 14.81 -4.90
CA GLN A 105 -15.86 13.85 -5.46
C GLN A 105 -14.96 13.18 -4.42
N ALA A 106 -14.97 13.64 -3.16
CA ALA A 106 -14.16 13.05 -2.10
C ALA A 106 -14.99 12.27 -1.09
N ALA A 107 -14.45 11.12 -0.65
CA ALA A 107 -15.02 10.34 0.44
C ALA A 107 -13.92 9.91 1.43
N VAL A 108 -14.17 10.16 2.72
CA VAL A 108 -13.27 9.76 3.81
C VAL A 108 -13.51 8.30 4.14
N MET A 109 -12.42 7.52 4.27
CA MET A 109 -12.41 6.07 4.48
C MET A 109 -11.69 5.69 5.78
N ALA A 110 -12.03 4.55 6.36
CA ALA A 110 -11.30 3.97 7.50
C ALA A 110 -9.94 3.39 7.05
N GLY A 111 -9.06 4.26 6.54
CA GLY A 111 -7.81 3.95 5.89
C GLY A 111 -7.98 3.59 4.41
N ALA A 112 -6.89 3.62 3.66
CA ALA A 112 -6.86 3.29 2.23
C ALA A 112 -7.43 1.89 1.94
N ASN A 113 -7.23 0.93 2.84
CA ASN A 113 -7.71 -0.44 2.68
C ASN A 113 -9.24 -0.54 2.58
N GLU A 114 -10.00 0.27 3.35
CA GLU A 114 -11.46 0.36 3.18
C GLU A 114 -11.78 0.96 1.81
N GLY A 115 -11.04 1.95 1.35
CA GLY A 115 -11.23 2.55 0.03
C GLY A 115 -11.11 1.52 -1.10
N ILE A 116 -10.10 0.64 -1.02
CA ILE A 116 -9.91 -0.46 -1.99
C ILE A 116 -11.10 -1.44 -1.94
N LEU A 117 -11.50 -1.86 -0.73
CA LEU A 117 -12.64 -2.78 -0.57
C LEU A 117 -13.93 -2.19 -1.13
N VAL A 118 -14.23 -0.94 -0.78
CA VAL A 118 -15.42 -0.22 -1.23
C VAL A 118 -15.40 -0.04 -2.74
N ALA A 119 -14.25 0.31 -3.33
CA ALA A 119 -14.11 0.48 -4.77
C ALA A 119 -14.31 -0.86 -5.51
N MET A 120 -13.65 -1.93 -5.09
CA MET A 120 -13.82 -3.23 -5.72
C MET A 120 -15.25 -3.75 -5.55
N THR A 121 -15.88 -3.59 -4.37
CA THR A 121 -17.27 -3.98 -4.15
C THR A 121 -18.25 -3.19 -5.03
N ALA A 122 -17.97 -1.92 -5.31
CA ALA A 122 -18.86 -1.08 -6.11
C ALA A 122 -18.76 -1.34 -7.61
N PHE A 123 -17.62 -1.80 -8.12
CA PHE A 123 -17.34 -1.83 -9.56
C PHE A 123 -17.01 -3.22 -10.11
N VAL A 124 -16.77 -4.23 -9.27
CA VAL A 124 -16.40 -5.59 -9.70
C VAL A 124 -17.56 -6.53 -9.39
N ASN A 125 -18.11 -7.19 -10.42
CA ASN A 125 -19.08 -8.26 -10.26
C ASN A 125 -18.39 -9.61 -10.07
N PRO A 126 -19.09 -10.64 -9.55
CA PRO A 126 -18.55 -11.99 -9.56
C PRO A 126 -18.12 -12.43 -10.98
N GLY A 127 -16.88 -12.87 -11.11
CA GLY A 127 -16.29 -13.31 -12.38
C GLY A 127 -15.62 -12.20 -13.22
N ASP A 128 -15.79 -10.91 -12.87
CA ASP A 128 -15.05 -9.83 -13.50
C ASP A 128 -13.55 -9.93 -13.16
N GLU A 129 -12.70 -9.64 -14.12
CA GLU A 129 -11.25 -9.69 -13.96
C GLU A 129 -10.69 -8.34 -13.49
N VAL A 130 -9.74 -8.43 -12.54
CA VAL A 130 -9.01 -7.28 -11.97
C VAL A 130 -7.53 -7.46 -12.28
N LEU A 131 -6.96 -6.60 -13.13
CA LEU A 131 -5.53 -6.61 -13.46
C LEU A 131 -4.73 -5.98 -12.32
N ILE A 132 -3.72 -6.71 -11.84
CA ILE A 132 -2.89 -6.34 -10.68
C ILE A 132 -1.43 -6.65 -11.01
N ALA A 133 -0.49 -5.74 -10.73
CA ALA A 133 0.94 -6.01 -10.88
C ALA A 133 1.39 -7.19 -9.99
N ASP A 134 2.40 -7.93 -10.44
CA ASP A 134 3.09 -8.96 -9.67
C ASP A 134 4.61 -8.67 -9.76
N PRO A 135 5.32 -8.44 -8.65
CA PRO A 135 4.86 -8.44 -7.26
C PRO A 135 4.05 -7.18 -6.89
N ASN A 136 3.11 -7.31 -5.95
CA ASN A 136 2.36 -6.20 -5.40
C ASN A 136 1.87 -6.51 -3.98
N TRP A 137 1.31 -5.50 -3.31
CA TRP A 137 0.71 -5.69 -2.00
C TRP A 137 -0.47 -6.67 -2.10
N HIS A 138 -0.36 -7.79 -1.40
CA HIS A 138 -1.28 -8.93 -1.51
C HIS A 138 -2.76 -8.62 -1.23
N HIS A 139 -3.08 -7.46 -0.62
CA HIS A 139 -4.46 -7.07 -0.33
C HIS A 139 -5.30 -6.88 -1.59
N TYR A 140 -4.74 -6.40 -2.70
CA TYR A 140 -5.52 -6.22 -3.94
C TYR A 140 -6.07 -7.55 -4.43
N LYS A 141 -5.22 -8.59 -4.50
CA LYS A 141 -5.61 -9.94 -4.90
C LYS A 141 -6.64 -10.53 -3.94
N SER A 142 -6.39 -10.41 -2.65
CA SER A 142 -7.29 -10.94 -1.61
C SER A 142 -8.66 -10.23 -1.64
N ILE A 143 -8.69 -8.90 -1.79
CA ILE A 143 -9.95 -8.14 -1.84
C ILE A 143 -10.70 -8.44 -3.14
N ALA A 144 -10.02 -8.51 -4.30
CA ALA A 144 -10.66 -8.92 -5.55
C ALA A 144 -11.37 -10.29 -5.41
N SER A 145 -10.68 -11.28 -4.81
CA SER A 145 -11.27 -12.59 -4.53
C SER A 145 -12.43 -12.53 -3.52
N LEU A 146 -12.31 -11.69 -2.47
CA LEU A 146 -13.38 -11.54 -1.46
C LEU A 146 -14.68 -10.98 -2.05
N VAL A 147 -14.60 -10.09 -3.04
CA VAL A 147 -15.79 -9.55 -3.71
C VAL A 147 -16.28 -10.44 -4.86
N GLY A 148 -15.63 -11.60 -5.10
CA GLY A 148 -16.00 -12.54 -6.15
C GLY A 148 -15.35 -12.26 -7.51
N GLY A 149 -14.49 -11.27 -7.62
CA GLY A 149 -13.70 -10.99 -8.80
C GLY A 149 -12.55 -11.99 -8.99
N VAL A 150 -11.98 -11.99 -10.18
CA VAL A 150 -10.84 -12.84 -10.58
C VAL A 150 -9.59 -11.96 -10.68
N PRO A 151 -8.63 -12.06 -9.74
CA PRO A 151 -7.38 -11.34 -9.88
C PRO A 151 -6.55 -11.93 -11.03
N VAL A 152 -6.09 -11.06 -11.93
CA VAL A 152 -5.21 -11.40 -13.04
C VAL A 152 -3.87 -10.71 -12.82
N GLU A 153 -2.85 -11.49 -12.52
CA GLU A 153 -1.51 -10.99 -12.23
C GLU A 153 -0.78 -10.59 -13.52
N VAL A 154 -0.24 -9.38 -13.54
CA VAL A 154 0.59 -8.84 -14.62
C VAL A 154 2.03 -8.86 -14.13
N PRO A 155 2.89 -9.80 -14.59
CA PRO A 155 4.27 -9.88 -14.16
C PRO A 155 5.03 -8.59 -14.47
N THR A 156 5.81 -8.14 -13.51
CA THR A 156 6.74 -7.03 -13.65
C THR A 156 8.17 -7.52 -13.40
N SER A 157 9.17 -6.72 -13.71
CA SER A 157 10.57 -7.12 -13.60
C SER A 157 11.42 -6.04 -12.95
N GLU A 158 12.54 -6.46 -12.34
CA GLU A 158 13.56 -5.54 -11.81
C GLU A 158 14.11 -4.62 -12.92
N LYS A 159 14.30 -5.17 -14.12
CA LYS A 159 14.78 -4.45 -15.29
C LYS A 159 13.93 -3.20 -15.59
N ASP A 160 12.62 -3.30 -15.38
CA ASP A 160 11.65 -2.24 -15.65
C ASP A 160 11.24 -1.50 -14.38
N GLY A 161 11.97 -1.68 -13.26
CA GLY A 161 11.69 -1.07 -11.96
C GLY A 161 10.44 -1.62 -11.26
N PHE A 162 10.01 -2.83 -11.60
CA PHE A 162 8.81 -3.48 -11.08
C PHE A 162 7.52 -2.66 -11.26
N VAL A 163 7.38 -2.00 -12.41
CA VAL A 163 6.18 -1.25 -12.79
C VAL A 163 5.40 -1.99 -13.87
N LEU A 164 4.12 -1.69 -14.00
CA LEU A 164 3.27 -2.26 -15.05
C LEU A 164 3.82 -1.88 -16.44
N ASP A 165 4.11 -2.89 -17.26
CA ASP A 165 4.35 -2.72 -18.69
C ASP A 165 3.00 -2.63 -19.41
N PRO A 166 2.68 -1.51 -20.10
CA PRO A 166 1.44 -1.38 -20.84
C PRO A 166 1.18 -2.50 -21.84
N TYR A 167 2.21 -3.03 -22.48
CA TYR A 167 2.08 -4.17 -23.41
C TYR A 167 1.61 -5.43 -22.68
N GLU A 168 2.20 -5.75 -21.54
CA GLU A 168 1.82 -6.92 -20.74
C GLU A 168 0.43 -6.76 -20.10
N VAL A 169 0.02 -5.51 -19.81
CA VAL A 169 -1.35 -5.19 -19.38
C VAL A 169 -2.34 -5.47 -20.53
N GLU A 170 -2.13 -4.87 -21.71
CA GLU A 170 -3.06 -4.98 -22.83
C GLU A 170 -3.23 -6.43 -23.31
N LYS A 171 -2.15 -7.22 -23.31
CA LYS A 171 -2.13 -8.64 -23.66
C LYS A 171 -3.03 -9.52 -22.77
N ARG A 172 -3.27 -9.10 -21.51
CA ARG A 172 -4.08 -9.86 -20.54
C ARG A 172 -5.53 -9.42 -20.47
N ILE A 173 -5.92 -8.43 -21.23
CA ILE A 173 -7.30 -7.95 -21.26
C ILE A 173 -8.17 -8.95 -22.01
N THR A 174 -9.28 -9.30 -21.39
CA THR A 174 -10.36 -10.12 -21.97
C THR A 174 -11.68 -9.35 -21.93
N SER A 175 -12.74 -9.96 -22.44
CA SER A 175 -14.11 -9.38 -22.35
C SER A 175 -14.63 -9.28 -20.91
N ARG A 176 -13.99 -9.96 -19.93
CA ARG A 176 -14.34 -9.92 -18.53
C ARG A 176 -13.51 -8.91 -17.73
N THR A 177 -12.46 -8.33 -18.35
CA THR A 177 -11.60 -7.38 -17.63
C THR A 177 -12.39 -6.11 -17.30
N LYS A 178 -12.50 -5.80 -16.02
CA LYS A 178 -13.28 -4.67 -15.50
C LYS A 178 -12.43 -3.58 -14.89
N MET A 179 -11.36 -3.94 -14.19
CA MET A 179 -10.57 -3.00 -13.41
C MET A 179 -9.07 -3.19 -13.63
N LEU A 180 -8.34 -2.07 -13.69
CA LEU A 180 -6.87 -2.02 -13.65
C LEU A 180 -6.44 -1.35 -12.34
N CYS A 181 -5.65 -2.06 -11.53
CA CYS A 181 -5.03 -1.50 -10.33
C CYS A 181 -3.65 -0.94 -10.66
N VAL A 182 -3.46 0.35 -10.46
CA VAL A 182 -2.16 1.05 -10.61
C VAL A 182 -1.71 1.49 -9.22
N THR A 183 -0.61 0.94 -8.73
CA THR A 183 0.00 1.33 -7.44
C THR A 183 1.31 2.05 -7.73
N SER A 184 1.35 3.36 -7.51
CA SER A 184 2.52 4.18 -7.86
C SER A 184 2.66 5.39 -6.93
N PRO A 185 3.79 5.45 -6.17
CA PRO A 185 4.84 4.43 -5.96
C PRO A 185 4.33 3.15 -5.28
N GLY A 186 4.98 2.01 -5.57
CA GLY A 186 4.51 0.68 -5.19
C GLY A 186 5.13 0.10 -3.91
N ASN A 187 4.38 -0.77 -3.25
CA ASN A 187 4.85 -1.72 -2.26
C ASN A 187 4.75 -3.13 -2.89
N PRO A 188 5.82 -3.92 -2.96
CA PRO A 188 7.02 -3.90 -2.11
C PRO A 188 8.25 -3.15 -2.68
N THR A 189 8.22 -2.66 -3.89
CA THR A 189 9.40 -2.38 -4.71
C THR A 189 9.90 -0.92 -4.63
N GLY A 190 9.03 0.02 -4.28
CA GLY A 190 9.30 1.46 -4.40
C GLY A 190 9.32 1.96 -5.84
N GLY A 191 9.01 1.09 -6.81
CA GLY A 191 8.90 1.46 -8.22
C GLY A 191 7.74 2.44 -8.47
N ALA A 192 7.89 3.29 -9.45
CA ALA A 192 6.84 4.24 -9.83
C ALA A 192 6.71 4.34 -11.35
N GLN A 193 5.47 4.45 -11.83
CA GLN A 193 5.16 4.59 -13.24
C GLN A 193 5.73 5.91 -13.79
N SER A 194 6.35 5.84 -14.96
CA SER A 194 6.75 7.04 -15.69
C SER A 194 5.54 7.74 -16.31
N PRO A 195 5.63 9.05 -16.60
CA PRO A 195 4.59 9.76 -17.32
C PRO A 195 4.23 9.11 -18.66
N GLU A 196 5.18 8.54 -19.38
CA GLU A 196 5.00 7.85 -20.67
C GLU A 196 4.23 6.55 -20.47
N SER A 197 4.61 5.74 -19.46
CA SER A 197 3.88 4.51 -19.14
C SER A 197 2.44 4.82 -18.71
N LEU A 198 2.23 5.86 -17.89
CA LEU A 198 0.88 6.28 -17.49
C LEU A 198 0.01 6.69 -18.69
N LYS A 199 0.58 7.38 -19.70
CA LYS A 199 -0.16 7.74 -20.93
C LYS A 199 -0.62 6.50 -21.69
N GLU A 200 0.22 5.47 -21.81
CA GLU A 200 -0.16 4.24 -22.48
C GLU A 200 -1.17 3.43 -21.65
N LEU A 201 -1.02 3.34 -20.34
CA LEU A 201 -2.02 2.72 -19.47
C LEU A 201 -3.37 3.44 -19.55
N ALA A 202 -3.37 4.78 -19.63
CA ALA A 202 -4.60 5.57 -19.82
C ALA A 202 -5.25 5.27 -21.17
N ARG A 203 -4.48 5.23 -22.27
CA ARG A 203 -4.96 4.84 -23.59
C ARG A 203 -5.64 3.45 -23.55
N ILE A 204 -5.00 2.49 -22.91
CA ILE A 204 -5.53 1.13 -22.75
C ILE A 204 -6.83 1.14 -21.92
N ALA A 205 -6.86 1.83 -20.78
CA ALA A 205 -8.04 1.93 -19.94
C ALA A 205 -9.23 2.57 -20.65
N ILE A 206 -8.99 3.60 -21.47
CA ILE A 206 -10.02 4.23 -22.30
C ILE A 206 -10.50 3.28 -23.39
N LYS A 207 -9.58 2.67 -24.16
CA LYS A 207 -9.89 1.74 -25.26
C LYS A 207 -10.77 0.57 -24.81
N HIS A 208 -10.48 0.02 -23.65
CA HIS A 208 -11.15 -1.18 -23.12
C HIS A 208 -12.22 -0.85 -22.06
N ASN A 209 -12.55 0.44 -21.88
CA ASN A 209 -13.54 0.94 -20.93
C ASN A 209 -13.34 0.39 -19.50
N LEU A 210 -12.08 0.39 -19.02
CA LEU A 210 -11.73 -0.09 -17.68
C LEU A 210 -11.95 1.00 -16.62
N VAL A 211 -12.33 0.58 -15.43
CA VAL A 211 -12.19 1.39 -14.21
C VAL A 211 -10.74 1.28 -13.75
N VAL A 212 -10.13 2.41 -13.38
CA VAL A 212 -8.78 2.43 -12.82
C VAL A 212 -8.85 2.70 -11.32
N LEU A 213 -8.30 1.78 -10.53
CA LEU A 213 -8.03 2.00 -9.12
C LEU A 213 -6.57 2.47 -9.01
N SER A 214 -6.37 3.76 -8.73
CA SER A 214 -5.05 4.37 -8.58
C SER A 214 -4.71 4.49 -7.10
N ASP A 215 -3.85 3.59 -6.58
CA ASP A 215 -3.38 3.70 -5.21
C ASP A 215 -2.15 4.60 -5.14
N GLU A 216 -2.35 5.77 -4.55
CA GLU A 216 -1.40 6.86 -4.44
C GLU A 216 -0.97 7.12 -2.98
N ILE A 217 -1.08 6.09 -2.12
CA ILE A 217 -0.77 6.21 -0.68
C ILE A 217 0.67 6.67 -0.39
N TYR A 218 1.59 6.44 -1.33
CA TYR A 218 2.98 6.86 -1.25
C TYR A 218 3.31 8.06 -2.16
N ALA A 219 2.34 8.69 -2.83
CA ALA A 219 2.58 9.71 -3.85
C ALA A 219 3.47 10.87 -3.35
N ARG A 220 3.40 11.24 -2.07
CA ARG A 220 4.21 12.29 -1.46
C ARG A 220 5.53 11.81 -0.84
N ILE A 221 5.76 10.51 -0.74
CA ILE A 221 7.07 9.93 -0.40
C ILE A 221 7.76 9.62 -1.73
N TRP A 222 8.26 10.67 -2.35
CA TRP A 222 8.72 10.71 -3.72
C TRP A 222 10.15 11.25 -3.83
N TYR A 223 10.99 10.60 -4.63
CA TYR A 223 12.40 10.95 -4.83
C TYR A 223 12.71 11.37 -6.26
N GLY A 224 11.71 11.40 -7.14
CA GLY A 224 11.84 11.87 -8.52
C GLY A 224 11.63 13.37 -8.66
N THR A 225 11.38 13.82 -9.88
CA THR A 225 11.16 15.25 -10.18
C THR A 225 9.80 15.74 -9.72
N GLY A 226 9.75 16.90 -9.10
CA GLY A 226 8.51 17.51 -8.60
C GLY A 226 8.16 17.09 -7.16
N PRO A 227 7.08 17.66 -6.60
CA PRO A 227 6.74 17.48 -5.19
C PRO A 227 5.93 16.19 -4.91
N VAL A 228 5.46 15.51 -5.95
CA VAL A 228 4.58 14.33 -5.87
C VAL A 228 4.81 13.44 -7.09
N ALA A 229 4.60 12.14 -6.92
CA ALA A 229 4.67 11.18 -8.01
C ALA A 229 3.59 11.46 -9.07
N PRO A 230 3.84 11.18 -10.37
CA PRO A 230 2.85 11.32 -11.41
C PRO A 230 1.58 10.49 -11.14
N SER A 231 0.40 11.07 -11.42
CA SER A 231 -0.89 10.42 -11.26
C SER A 231 -1.55 10.16 -12.62
N ILE A 232 -2.11 8.97 -12.82
CA ILE A 232 -2.90 8.65 -14.02
C ILE A 232 -4.19 9.50 -14.08
N TYR A 233 -4.70 9.94 -12.94
CA TYR A 233 -5.88 10.80 -12.83
C TYR A 233 -5.73 12.12 -13.58
N SER A 234 -4.48 12.64 -13.70
CA SER A 234 -4.18 13.90 -14.37
C SER A 234 -4.28 13.84 -15.91
N LEU A 235 -4.41 12.65 -16.48
CA LEU A 235 -4.42 12.48 -17.93
C LEU A 235 -5.83 12.68 -18.52
N PRO A 236 -5.96 13.20 -19.76
CA PRO A 236 -7.26 13.41 -20.39
C PRO A 236 -8.12 12.12 -20.40
N GLY A 237 -9.40 12.25 -20.03
CA GLY A 237 -10.36 11.14 -20.01
C GLY A 237 -10.18 10.16 -18.83
N MET A 238 -9.29 10.46 -17.87
CA MET A 238 -9.04 9.55 -16.74
C MET A 238 -9.80 9.95 -15.47
N SER A 239 -10.13 11.22 -15.27
CA SER A 239 -10.89 11.66 -14.09
C SER A 239 -12.28 11.03 -13.98
N GLU A 240 -12.90 10.64 -15.10
CA GLU A 240 -14.22 10.02 -15.14
C GLU A 240 -14.19 8.54 -14.76
N ARG A 241 -13.05 7.87 -14.93
CA ARG A 241 -12.91 6.41 -14.72
C ARG A 241 -11.93 5.99 -13.65
N THR A 242 -11.19 6.93 -13.06
CA THR A 242 -10.20 6.65 -12.03
C THR A 242 -10.79 6.88 -10.64
N ILE A 243 -10.52 5.95 -9.75
CA ILE A 243 -10.74 6.07 -8.31
C ILE A 243 -9.36 6.19 -7.67
N ILE A 244 -9.00 7.38 -7.21
CA ILE A 244 -7.79 7.57 -6.41
C ILE A 244 -8.05 6.98 -5.02
N ILE A 245 -7.11 6.17 -4.55
CA ILE A 245 -7.01 5.71 -3.16
C ILE A 245 -5.80 6.41 -2.55
N ASN A 246 -5.99 7.09 -1.44
CA ASN A 246 -4.91 7.75 -0.72
C ASN A 246 -5.21 7.81 0.78
N GLY A 247 -4.34 8.40 1.59
CA GLY A 247 -4.58 8.46 3.03
C GLY A 247 -3.47 9.12 3.83
N PHE A 248 -3.69 9.19 5.12
CA PHE A 248 -2.83 9.88 6.09
C PHE A 248 -1.74 8.96 6.66
N THR A 249 -1.90 7.64 6.47
CA THR A 249 -1.10 6.58 7.10
C THR A 249 0.40 6.75 6.89
N LYS A 250 0.83 7.14 5.68
CA LYS A 250 2.25 7.18 5.30
C LYS A 250 2.80 8.61 5.32
N THR A 251 2.12 9.52 4.66
CA THR A 251 2.54 10.92 4.51
C THR A 251 2.57 11.68 5.83
N TYR A 252 1.68 11.34 6.80
CA TYR A 252 1.52 12.07 8.05
C TYR A 252 1.76 11.21 9.29
N ALA A 253 2.32 10.01 9.14
CA ALA A 253 2.56 9.08 10.25
C ALA A 253 1.30 8.79 11.08
N MET A 254 0.16 8.61 10.43
CA MET A 254 -1.16 8.41 11.06
C MET A 254 -1.68 6.97 10.85
N ASP A 255 -0.82 5.97 10.94
CA ASP A 255 -1.18 4.57 10.67
C ASP A 255 -2.22 4.03 11.67
N GLY A 256 -2.13 4.38 12.94
CA GLY A 256 -3.09 4.02 13.99
C GLY A 256 -4.41 4.78 13.96
N TRP A 257 -4.48 5.92 13.25
CA TRP A 257 -5.68 6.76 13.17
C TRP A 257 -6.77 6.17 12.29
N ARG A 258 -6.39 5.25 11.40
CA ARG A 258 -7.29 4.60 10.44
C ARG A 258 -8.05 5.59 9.58
N LEU A 259 -7.33 6.51 8.93
CA LEU A 259 -7.89 7.52 8.02
C LEU A 259 -7.27 7.43 6.63
N GLY A 260 -8.13 7.45 5.63
CA GLY A 260 -7.80 7.54 4.22
C GLY A 260 -8.91 8.23 3.46
N TRP A 261 -8.78 8.32 2.15
CA TRP A 261 -9.82 8.88 1.30
C TRP A 261 -9.80 8.29 -0.10
N THR A 262 -10.92 8.45 -0.78
CA THR A 262 -11.01 8.26 -2.23
C THR A 262 -11.38 9.57 -2.89
N VAL A 263 -10.88 9.76 -4.13
CA VAL A 263 -11.36 10.80 -5.05
C VAL A 263 -11.77 10.13 -6.35
N ALA A 264 -12.96 10.46 -6.84
CA ALA A 264 -13.50 9.92 -8.08
C ALA A 264 -14.48 10.93 -8.70
N SER A 265 -15.02 10.67 -9.89
CA SER A 265 -16.13 11.47 -10.43
C SER A 265 -17.31 11.50 -9.47
N GLU A 266 -18.19 12.48 -9.58
CA GLU A 266 -19.39 12.58 -8.73
C GLU A 266 -20.25 11.31 -8.83
N GLU A 267 -20.40 10.74 -10.02
CA GLU A 267 -21.14 9.51 -10.25
C GLU A 267 -20.49 8.30 -9.56
N ASN A 268 -19.18 8.13 -9.72
CA ASN A 268 -18.43 7.07 -9.07
C ASN A 268 -18.43 7.24 -7.55
N THR A 269 -18.33 8.45 -7.03
CA THR A 269 -18.43 8.73 -5.58
C THR A 269 -19.81 8.32 -5.04
N ARG A 270 -20.89 8.53 -5.79
CA ARG A 270 -22.23 8.04 -5.42
C ARG A 270 -22.30 6.52 -5.39
N ALA A 271 -21.62 5.82 -6.32
CA ALA A 271 -21.53 4.36 -6.29
C ALA A 271 -20.75 3.86 -5.07
N LEU A 272 -19.60 4.50 -4.76
CA LEU A 272 -18.84 4.21 -3.53
C LEU A 272 -19.68 4.43 -2.28
N LEU A 273 -20.48 5.48 -2.22
CA LEU A 273 -21.36 5.77 -1.07
C LEU A 273 -22.37 4.66 -0.81
N LYS A 274 -22.92 4.03 -1.86
CA LYS A 274 -23.85 2.91 -1.71
C LYS A 274 -23.24 1.74 -0.94
N VAL A 275 -21.97 1.47 -1.12
CA VAL A 275 -21.25 0.42 -0.38
C VAL A 275 -20.85 0.92 1.00
N ARG A 276 -20.24 2.13 1.04
CA ARG A 276 -19.64 2.70 2.24
C ARG A 276 -20.61 2.82 3.43
N GLN A 277 -21.86 3.17 3.18
CA GLN A 277 -22.88 3.28 4.24
C GLN A 277 -23.17 1.96 4.96
N TYR A 278 -22.78 0.81 4.37
CA TYR A 278 -22.96 -0.52 4.95
C TYR A 278 -21.65 -1.16 5.42
N THR A 279 -20.51 -0.46 5.34
CA THR A 279 -19.25 -0.89 5.94
C THR A 279 -19.08 -0.25 7.32
N THR A 280 -18.39 0.87 7.42
CA THR A 280 -18.10 1.59 8.68
C THR A 280 -19.07 2.72 8.99
N VAL A 281 -20.06 3.00 8.14
CA VAL A 281 -21.03 4.12 8.23
C VAL A 281 -20.32 5.47 8.14
N CYS A 282 -19.45 5.80 9.09
CA CYS A 282 -18.59 7.00 9.10
C CYS A 282 -17.30 6.69 9.85
N VAL A 283 -16.29 7.53 9.69
CA VAL A 283 -15.02 7.46 10.45
C VAL A 283 -15.09 8.37 11.67
N ASN A 284 -14.19 8.13 12.63
CA ASN A 284 -14.10 8.92 13.87
C ASN A 284 -14.09 10.42 13.58
N THR A 285 -15.09 11.14 14.07
CA THR A 285 -15.30 12.56 13.76
C THR A 285 -14.15 13.43 14.26
N PHE A 286 -13.73 13.25 15.52
CA PHE A 286 -12.61 14.02 16.08
C PHE A 286 -11.29 13.79 15.30
N ALA A 287 -11.05 12.58 14.81
CA ALA A 287 -9.87 12.28 14.03
C ALA A 287 -9.88 12.98 12.65
N GLN A 288 -11.07 13.20 12.07
CA GLN A 288 -11.21 13.94 10.81
C GLN A 288 -10.82 15.42 10.96
N HIS A 289 -10.99 16.01 12.14
CA HIS A 289 -10.52 17.39 12.41
C HIS A 289 -8.98 17.44 12.40
N GLY A 290 -8.30 16.47 13.01
CA GLY A 290 -6.84 16.32 12.88
C GLY A 290 -6.39 16.14 11.45
N ALA A 291 -7.08 15.28 10.69
CA ALA A 291 -6.81 15.05 9.27
C ALA A 291 -7.00 16.31 8.40
N THR A 292 -7.99 17.14 8.73
CA THR A 292 -8.18 18.44 8.05
C THR A 292 -6.93 19.31 8.23
N VAL A 293 -6.43 19.41 9.45
CA VAL A 293 -5.22 20.20 9.77
C VAL A 293 -3.98 19.59 9.11
N ALA A 294 -3.89 18.26 8.99
CA ALA A 294 -2.81 17.60 8.25
C ALA A 294 -2.72 18.07 6.79
N LEU A 295 -3.86 18.25 6.11
CA LEU A 295 -3.89 18.69 4.71
C LEU A 295 -3.77 20.20 4.53
N THR A 296 -4.28 21.00 5.48
CA THR A 296 -4.36 22.47 5.36
C THR A 296 -3.24 23.22 6.08
N GLY A 297 -2.56 22.55 7.01
CA GLY A 297 -1.45 23.11 7.77
C GLY A 297 -0.12 23.12 7.01
N ASP A 298 0.92 23.57 7.70
CA ASP A 298 2.30 23.57 7.16
C ASP A 298 2.74 22.15 6.81
N GLN A 299 3.27 21.98 5.60
CA GLN A 299 3.73 20.71 5.06
C GLN A 299 5.22 20.43 5.35
N LYS A 300 5.90 21.31 6.04
CA LYS A 300 7.33 21.15 6.39
C LYS A 300 7.61 19.80 7.09
N CYS A 301 6.70 19.33 7.92
CA CYS A 301 6.85 18.03 8.59
C CYS A 301 6.91 16.85 7.58
N VAL A 302 6.20 16.95 6.45
CA VAL A 302 6.25 15.95 5.38
C VAL A 302 7.56 16.07 4.63
N ASP A 303 7.98 17.28 4.27
CA ASP A 303 9.22 17.54 3.53
C ASP A 303 10.44 17.07 4.33
N ASP A 304 10.48 17.35 5.64
CA ASP A 304 11.54 16.88 6.55
C ASP A 304 11.58 15.34 6.64
N MET A 305 10.43 14.68 6.73
CA MET A 305 10.33 13.22 6.76
C MET A 305 10.80 12.60 5.44
N VAL A 306 10.41 13.16 4.31
CA VAL A 306 10.83 12.67 2.99
C VAL A 306 12.32 12.86 2.78
N ALA A 307 12.89 14.01 3.22
CA ALA A 307 14.33 14.26 3.17
C ALA A 307 15.10 13.23 4.02
N GLU A 308 14.59 12.87 5.19
CA GLU A 308 15.19 11.83 6.02
C GLU A 308 15.10 10.44 5.36
N PHE A 309 13.97 10.08 4.78
CA PHE A 309 13.84 8.83 4.00
C PHE A 309 14.79 8.79 2.80
N ALA A 310 15.04 9.91 2.14
CA ALA A 310 16.01 10.00 1.05
C ALA A 310 17.46 9.68 1.53
N LYS A 311 17.86 10.14 2.71
CA LYS A 311 19.15 9.78 3.33
C LYS A 311 19.22 8.27 3.63
N ARG A 312 18.19 7.72 4.26
CA ARG A 312 18.12 6.29 4.59
C ARG A 312 18.11 5.42 3.33
N ARG A 313 17.36 5.83 2.29
CA ARG A 313 17.39 5.20 0.97
C ARG A 313 18.81 5.11 0.42
N LYS A 314 19.58 6.20 0.49
CA LYS A 314 20.97 6.22 0.03
C LYS A 314 21.83 5.22 0.80
N ILE A 315 21.74 5.18 2.14
CA ILE A 315 22.47 4.23 2.99
C ILE A 315 22.15 2.79 2.61
N MET A 316 20.85 2.47 2.45
CA MET A 316 20.43 1.13 2.05
C MET A 316 20.97 0.74 0.68
N LEU A 317 20.85 1.62 -0.32
CA LEU A 317 21.31 1.34 -1.68
C LEU A 317 22.82 1.18 -1.76
N ASP A 318 23.57 2.12 -1.20
CA ASP A 318 25.05 2.06 -1.20
C ASP A 318 25.53 0.78 -0.50
N GLY A 319 24.93 0.48 0.65
CA GLY A 319 25.31 -0.70 1.41
C GLY A 319 24.95 -2.02 0.74
N LEU A 320 23.73 -2.16 0.18
CA LEU A 320 23.30 -3.36 -0.51
C LEU A 320 24.14 -3.61 -1.78
N ARG A 321 24.41 -2.57 -2.57
CA ARG A 321 25.23 -2.68 -3.79
C ARG A 321 26.68 -3.04 -3.50
N ALA A 322 27.18 -2.76 -2.30
CA ALA A 322 28.51 -3.17 -1.86
C ALA A 322 28.59 -4.66 -1.41
N ILE A 323 27.48 -5.39 -1.39
CA ILE A 323 27.46 -6.81 -1.04
C ILE A 323 27.57 -7.63 -2.34
N PRO A 324 28.66 -8.39 -2.57
CA PRO A 324 28.80 -9.23 -3.78
C PRO A 324 27.63 -10.22 -3.91
N GLY A 325 26.97 -10.21 -5.05
CA GLY A 325 25.82 -11.10 -5.35
C GLY A 325 24.45 -10.52 -5.02
N VAL A 326 24.36 -9.37 -4.38
CA VAL A 326 23.11 -8.62 -4.24
C VAL A 326 22.95 -7.66 -5.41
N LYS A 327 21.76 -7.62 -6.02
CA LYS A 327 21.39 -6.58 -6.97
C LYS A 327 20.20 -5.82 -6.40
N VAL A 328 20.12 -4.51 -6.66
CA VAL A 328 18.99 -3.68 -6.21
C VAL A 328 18.80 -2.51 -7.14
N GLY A 329 17.57 -2.37 -7.64
CA GLY A 329 17.11 -1.22 -8.40
C GLY A 329 16.94 0.04 -7.54
N ASP A 330 16.74 1.19 -8.18
CA ASP A 330 16.50 2.46 -7.51
C ASP A 330 14.99 2.64 -7.25
N PRO A 331 14.50 2.52 -5.99
CA PRO A 331 13.12 2.87 -5.69
C PRO A 331 12.92 4.38 -5.90
N LEU A 332 11.88 4.75 -6.64
CA LEU A 332 11.57 6.16 -6.91
C LEU A 332 10.64 6.78 -5.88
N GLY A 333 10.03 5.97 -5.01
CA GLY A 333 9.18 6.43 -3.93
C GLY A 333 8.97 5.39 -2.83
N ALA A 334 8.02 5.65 -1.94
CA ALA A 334 7.78 4.87 -0.72
C ALA A 334 9.03 4.81 0.18
N PHE A 335 9.17 3.80 1.01
CA PHE A 335 10.32 3.58 1.89
C PHE A 335 10.76 2.11 1.89
N TYR A 336 10.79 1.49 0.70
CA TYR A 336 11.18 0.09 0.50
C TYR A 336 12.34 -0.03 -0.48
N VAL A 337 13.21 -1.01 -0.24
CA VAL A 337 14.11 -1.60 -1.24
C VAL A 337 13.73 -3.07 -1.43
N PHE A 338 13.94 -3.57 -2.63
CA PHE A 338 13.56 -4.93 -3.02
C PHE A 338 14.74 -5.64 -3.72
N PRO A 339 15.83 -5.95 -2.95
CA PRO A 339 17.02 -6.57 -3.51
C PRO A 339 16.79 -7.99 -3.98
N ASP A 340 17.39 -8.33 -5.12
CA ASP A 340 17.59 -9.69 -5.61
C ASP A 340 18.69 -10.38 -4.80
N ILE A 341 18.33 -11.51 -4.18
CA ILE A 341 19.21 -12.38 -3.38
C ILE A 341 19.32 -13.80 -3.98
N SER A 342 18.85 -14.00 -5.18
CA SER A 342 18.78 -15.32 -5.83
C SER A 342 20.16 -16.00 -5.97
N SER A 343 21.23 -15.20 -6.09
CA SER A 343 22.62 -15.69 -6.19
C SER A 343 23.12 -16.46 -4.96
N PHE A 344 22.37 -16.42 -3.83
CA PHE A 344 22.74 -17.13 -2.61
C PHE A 344 22.11 -18.53 -2.50
N GLY A 345 21.32 -18.96 -3.48
CA GLY A 345 20.81 -20.33 -3.60
C GLY A 345 19.67 -20.69 -2.64
N LEU A 346 19.15 -19.74 -1.86
CA LEU A 346 17.98 -19.92 -1.00
C LEU A 346 16.74 -19.31 -1.64
N SER A 347 15.57 -19.91 -1.41
CA SER A 347 14.31 -19.25 -1.72
C SER A 347 14.13 -17.99 -0.86
N SER A 348 13.31 -17.03 -1.32
CA SER A 348 13.05 -15.81 -0.57
C SER A 348 12.51 -16.09 0.85
N ALA A 349 11.68 -17.12 1.00
CA ALA A 349 11.17 -17.56 2.30
C ALA A 349 12.28 -18.12 3.19
N ALA A 350 13.10 -19.06 2.67
CA ALA A 350 14.22 -19.65 3.42
C ALA A 350 15.26 -18.58 3.82
N MET A 351 15.53 -17.61 2.95
CA MET A 351 16.42 -16.49 3.25
C MET A 351 15.86 -15.60 4.36
N SER A 352 14.57 -15.28 4.32
CA SER A 352 13.93 -14.48 5.37
C SER A 352 13.98 -15.21 6.72
N ASP A 353 13.70 -16.53 6.76
CA ASP A 353 13.77 -17.34 7.96
C ASP A 353 15.24 -17.44 8.47
N TYR A 354 16.22 -17.67 7.60
CA TYR A 354 17.64 -17.67 7.96
C TYR A 354 18.09 -16.34 8.59
N LEU A 355 17.72 -15.20 7.98
CA LEU A 355 18.13 -13.89 8.45
C LEU A 355 17.54 -13.57 9.83
N ILE A 356 16.28 -13.90 10.09
CA ILE A 356 15.67 -13.61 11.40
C ILE A 356 16.18 -14.56 12.48
N GLU A 357 16.33 -15.85 12.19
CA GLU A 357 16.71 -16.86 13.19
C GLU A 357 18.19 -16.80 13.58
N LYS A 358 19.08 -16.55 12.63
CA LYS A 358 20.53 -16.58 12.86
C LYS A 358 21.14 -15.20 13.10
N HIS A 359 20.55 -14.16 12.49
CA HIS A 359 21.16 -12.83 12.49
C HIS A 359 20.25 -11.74 13.05
N ALA A 360 19.04 -12.10 13.53
CA ALA A 360 18.07 -11.14 14.04
C ALA A 360 17.78 -9.97 13.07
N ILE A 361 17.65 -10.28 11.78
CA ILE A 361 17.26 -9.35 10.73
C ILE A 361 15.90 -9.77 10.20
N ALA A 362 14.88 -8.98 10.45
CA ALA A 362 13.52 -9.23 9.99
C ALA A 362 13.29 -8.57 8.63
N THR A 363 13.04 -9.38 7.61
CA THR A 363 12.68 -8.97 6.24
C THR A 363 11.36 -9.63 5.84
N VAL A 364 10.80 -9.28 4.70
CA VAL A 364 9.66 -10.02 4.14
C VAL A 364 10.08 -10.70 2.86
N ALA A 365 9.82 -12.01 2.76
CA ALA A 365 10.07 -12.78 1.56
C ALA A 365 9.32 -12.18 0.35
N GLY A 366 9.99 -12.07 -0.79
CA GLY A 366 9.39 -11.50 -1.99
C GLY A 366 8.20 -12.30 -2.51
N SER A 367 8.22 -13.62 -2.35
CA SER A 367 7.11 -14.52 -2.71
C SER A 367 5.79 -14.21 -1.99
N VAL A 368 5.81 -13.50 -0.85
CA VAL A 368 4.59 -13.00 -0.17
C VAL A 368 3.83 -12.00 -1.04
N PHE A 369 4.51 -11.32 -1.96
CA PHE A 369 3.95 -10.28 -2.82
C PHE A 369 3.54 -10.78 -4.20
N GLY A 370 3.80 -12.05 -4.50
CA GLY A 370 3.48 -12.70 -5.76
C GLY A 370 4.64 -13.55 -6.30
N PRO A 371 4.37 -14.43 -7.27
CA PRO A 371 5.39 -15.29 -7.88
C PRO A 371 6.60 -14.55 -8.45
N ALA A 372 6.39 -13.39 -9.09
CA ALA A 372 7.49 -12.59 -9.65
C ALA A 372 8.37 -11.92 -8.58
N GLY A 373 7.95 -11.96 -7.31
CA GLY A 373 8.75 -11.52 -6.17
C GLY A 373 9.73 -12.58 -5.65
N GLU A 374 9.67 -13.84 -6.14
CA GLU A 374 10.60 -14.87 -5.70
C GLU A 374 12.05 -14.49 -6.05
N GLY A 375 12.99 -14.87 -5.18
CA GLY A 375 14.39 -14.47 -5.26
C GLY A 375 14.69 -13.07 -4.69
N HIS A 376 13.68 -12.35 -4.19
CA HIS A 376 13.82 -11.00 -3.63
C HIS A 376 13.42 -10.95 -2.15
N LEU A 377 13.85 -9.90 -1.46
CA LEU A 377 13.40 -9.56 -0.11
C LEU A 377 12.88 -8.13 -0.06
N ARG A 378 11.74 -7.90 0.59
CA ARG A 378 11.34 -6.53 0.92
C ARG A 378 11.98 -6.09 2.22
N MET A 379 12.68 -4.98 2.17
CA MET A 379 13.27 -4.30 3.32
C MET A 379 12.75 -2.86 3.39
N ALA A 380 12.10 -2.50 4.50
CA ALA A 380 11.65 -1.14 4.76
C ALA A 380 12.75 -0.35 5.46
N TYR A 381 13.11 0.83 4.95
CA TYR A 381 14.03 1.76 5.61
C TYR A 381 13.29 2.82 6.45
N SER A 382 12.12 2.47 6.91
CA SER A 382 11.31 3.25 7.84
C SER A 382 11.69 2.98 9.31
N CYS A 383 12.98 2.97 9.59
CA CYS A 383 13.61 2.86 10.90
C CYS A 383 14.72 3.91 10.99
N SER A 384 15.41 4.04 12.13
CA SER A 384 16.44 5.07 12.27
C SER A 384 17.59 4.91 11.26
N THR A 385 18.26 6.02 10.94
CA THR A 385 19.46 6.03 10.08
C THR A 385 20.54 5.09 10.61
N ASP A 386 20.74 5.03 11.95
CA ASP A 386 21.66 4.10 12.60
C ASP A 386 21.24 2.63 12.37
N GLU A 387 19.94 2.32 12.55
CA GLU A 387 19.42 0.96 12.31
C GLU A 387 19.59 0.54 10.84
N CYS A 388 19.39 1.44 9.89
CA CYS A 388 19.69 1.17 8.48
C CYS A 388 21.17 0.77 8.28
N ALA A 389 22.11 1.56 8.81
CA ALA A 389 23.55 1.30 8.66
C ALA A 389 23.99 0.01 9.36
N ARG A 390 23.58 -0.20 10.63
CA ARG A 390 23.87 -1.43 11.39
C ARG A 390 23.28 -2.66 10.70
N GLY A 391 22.04 -2.53 10.20
CA GLY A 391 21.36 -3.62 9.51
C GLY A 391 22.08 -4.04 8.23
N VAL A 392 22.52 -3.08 7.41
CA VAL A 392 23.33 -3.38 6.21
C VAL A 392 24.64 -4.08 6.57
N ALA A 393 25.36 -3.62 7.61
CA ALA A 393 26.57 -4.26 8.07
C ALA A 393 26.32 -5.71 8.53
N ARG A 394 25.24 -5.92 9.30
CA ARG A 394 24.83 -7.27 9.79
C ARG A 394 24.42 -8.17 8.62
N LEU A 395 23.68 -7.65 7.64
CA LEU A 395 23.27 -8.39 6.44
C LEU A 395 24.50 -8.82 5.60
N LYS A 396 25.49 -7.94 5.44
CA LYS A 396 26.75 -8.28 4.75
C LYS A 396 27.45 -9.46 5.39
N THR A 397 27.52 -9.50 6.73
CA THR A 397 28.09 -10.63 7.47
C THR A 397 27.27 -11.91 7.26
N ALA A 398 25.95 -11.81 7.39
CA ALA A 398 25.04 -12.95 7.23
C ALA A 398 25.17 -13.59 5.82
N LEU A 399 25.18 -12.78 4.77
CA LEU A 399 25.29 -13.28 3.39
C LEU A 399 26.69 -13.80 3.05
N ALA A 400 27.75 -13.32 3.72
CA ALA A 400 29.11 -13.85 3.55
C ALA A 400 29.25 -15.27 4.13
N GLU A 401 28.48 -15.62 5.16
CA GLU A 401 28.47 -16.96 5.75
C GLU A 401 27.86 -18.02 4.82
N LEU A 402 26.89 -17.63 3.98
CA LEU A 402 26.26 -18.54 3.00
C LEU A 402 27.15 -18.87 1.80
N LYS A 403 28.25 -18.15 1.58
CA LYS A 403 29.20 -18.38 0.48
C LYS A 403 30.39 -19.24 0.87
N LYS A 404 30.46 -19.67 2.13
CA LYS A 404 31.46 -20.59 2.65
C LYS A 404 30.97 -22.02 2.59
#